data_3282c5f1873b5613f44899d74a71af3d
#
_entry.id   3282c5f1873b5613f44899d74a71af3d
#
_cell.length_a   1.000
_cell.length_b   1.000
_cell.length_c   1.000
_cell.angle_alpha   90.00
_cell.angle_beta   90.00
_cell.angle_gamma   90.00
#
_symmetry.space_group_name_H-M   'P 1'
#
loop_
_entity.id
_entity.type
_entity.pdbx_description
1 polymer ?
#
loop_
_entity_poly.entity_id
_entity_poly.type
_entity_poly.pdbx_seq_one_letter_code
_entity_poly.pdbx_strand_id
1 'polypeptide(L)'
;PLPVVVVAYPITYDGHPDSYPLHIASKILSDGQSSRIYRKLVYDTGLALTAFGGGNIVEHPNLFYAVAIVQPGHTTEEVAQALIGEFERFRNEPVSDRELQQSKNQFARDYITSRETNQQKASHLAHAVVIHQDVRTADGEFDIFTGMTPADVQRVARTYFTPDTRLVMTILPKAGANRSVR
;
A
#
# COMPACT_ATOMS: atom_id res chain seq x y z
N PRO A 1 20.60 -14.11 6.29
CA PRO A 1 19.87 -12.94 5.81
C PRO A 1 19.62 -13.07 4.31
N LEU A 2 18.40 -12.70 3.87
CA LEU A 2 17.99 -12.80 2.49
C LEU A 2 17.99 -11.40 1.83
N PRO A 3 18.16 -11.31 0.51
CA PRO A 3 18.01 -10.06 -0.21
C PRO A 3 16.58 -9.52 -0.10
N VAL A 4 16.47 -8.20 -0.07
CA VAL A 4 15.17 -7.50 -0.05
C VAL A 4 15.13 -6.49 -1.18
N VAL A 5 14.00 -6.42 -1.85
CA VAL A 5 13.74 -5.41 -2.88
C VAL A 5 12.63 -4.49 -2.41
N VAL A 6 12.82 -3.20 -2.60
CA VAL A 6 11.83 -2.16 -2.32
C VAL A 6 11.57 -1.37 -3.59
N VAL A 7 10.30 -1.17 -3.93
CA VAL A 7 9.87 -0.23 -4.97
C VAL A 7 8.98 0.80 -4.30
N ALA A 8 9.28 2.08 -4.50
CA ALA A 8 8.54 3.16 -3.86
C ALA A 8 8.26 4.32 -4.82
N TYR A 9 7.20 5.06 -4.53
CA TYR A 9 6.76 6.23 -5.25
C TYR A 9 6.39 7.35 -4.27
N PRO A 10 6.76 8.61 -4.52
CA PRO A 10 6.29 9.71 -3.71
C PRO A 10 4.78 9.89 -3.86
N ILE A 11 4.10 10.10 -2.74
CA ILE A 11 2.67 10.36 -2.67
C ILE A 11 2.38 11.62 -1.85
N THR A 12 1.12 12.05 -1.89
CA THR A 12 0.62 13.18 -1.14
C THR A 12 0.51 12.89 0.37
N TYR A 13 -0.04 13.83 1.10
CA TYR A 13 -0.18 13.84 2.56
C TYR A 13 -1.62 13.53 2.97
N ASP A 14 -1.82 13.22 4.24
CA ASP A 14 -3.13 13.05 4.85
C ASP A 14 -3.91 14.39 4.89
N GLY A 15 -5.20 14.33 4.57
CA GLY A 15 -6.02 15.52 4.34
C GLY A 15 -6.07 16.02 2.89
N HIS A 16 -5.18 15.53 2.01
CA HIS A 16 -5.33 15.77 0.58
C HIS A 16 -6.45 14.89 0.00
N PRO A 17 -7.28 15.37 -0.96
CA PRO A 17 -8.37 14.56 -1.54
C PRO A 17 -7.92 13.22 -2.13
N ASP A 18 -6.68 13.13 -2.60
CA ASP A 18 -6.11 11.90 -3.15
C ASP A 18 -5.68 10.89 -2.07
N SER A 19 -5.64 11.27 -0.80
CA SER A 19 -5.31 10.33 0.28
C SER A 19 -6.31 9.18 0.36
N TYR A 20 -7.58 9.47 0.18
CA TYR A 20 -8.65 8.47 0.24
C TYR A 20 -8.52 7.37 -0.84
N PRO A 21 -8.44 7.68 -2.15
CA PRO A 21 -8.24 6.65 -3.16
C PRO A 21 -6.86 5.98 -3.07
N LEU A 22 -5.83 6.63 -2.51
CA LEU A 22 -4.54 5.98 -2.22
C LEU A 22 -4.64 4.95 -1.09
N HIS A 23 -5.48 5.16 -0.08
CA HIS A 23 -5.78 4.13 0.93
C HIS A 23 -6.44 2.90 0.30
N ILE A 24 -7.41 3.09 -0.61
CA ILE A 24 -8.03 2.00 -1.35
C ILE A 24 -7.00 1.28 -2.23
N ALA A 25 -6.15 2.04 -2.96
CA ALA A 25 -5.05 1.48 -3.74
C ALA A 25 -4.12 0.62 -2.89
N SER A 26 -3.79 1.06 -1.66
CA SER A 26 -2.97 0.31 -0.72
C SER A 26 -3.58 -1.05 -0.37
N LYS A 27 -4.87 -1.09 -0.07
CA LYS A 27 -5.57 -2.35 0.27
C LYS A 27 -5.62 -3.33 -0.91
N ILE A 28 -5.81 -2.84 -2.12
CA ILE A 28 -5.87 -3.70 -3.31
C ILE A 28 -4.48 -4.19 -3.72
N LEU A 29 -3.50 -3.28 -3.75
CA LEU A 29 -2.20 -3.56 -4.34
C LEU A 29 -1.26 -4.31 -3.39
N SER A 30 -1.23 -3.96 -2.10
CA SER A 30 -0.15 -4.37 -1.20
C SER A 30 -0.54 -4.80 0.21
N ASP A 31 -1.79 -4.62 0.64
CA ASP A 31 -2.22 -4.95 2.00
C ASP A 31 -2.73 -6.39 2.11
N GLY A 32 -1.97 -7.22 2.86
CA GLY A 32 -2.34 -8.59 3.16
C GLY A 32 -2.14 -9.58 2.02
N GLN A 33 -2.43 -10.86 2.31
CA GLN A 33 -2.16 -11.99 1.41
C GLN A 33 -3.08 -12.04 0.17
N SER A 34 -4.19 -11.34 0.19
CA SER A 34 -5.11 -11.25 -0.95
C SER A 34 -4.76 -10.13 -1.93
N SER A 35 -3.77 -9.30 -1.60
CA SER A 35 -3.31 -8.20 -2.44
C SER A 35 -2.66 -8.69 -3.74
N ARG A 36 -2.66 -7.83 -4.77
CA ARG A 36 -2.10 -8.18 -6.08
C ARG A 36 -0.62 -8.54 -6.00
N ILE A 37 0.18 -7.74 -5.26
CA ILE A 37 1.61 -7.96 -5.10
C ILE A 37 1.89 -9.29 -4.38
N TYR A 38 1.19 -9.56 -3.27
CA TYR A 38 1.40 -10.80 -2.54
C TYR A 38 1.05 -12.02 -3.39
N ARG A 39 -0.11 -12.00 -4.03
CA ARG A 39 -0.55 -13.09 -4.91
C ARG A 39 0.43 -13.33 -6.03
N LYS A 40 0.85 -12.27 -6.72
CA LYS A 40 1.77 -12.38 -7.85
C LYS A 40 3.13 -12.93 -7.44
N LEU A 41 3.76 -12.34 -6.41
CA LEU A 41 5.14 -12.67 -6.06
C LEU A 41 5.28 -13.94 -5.22
N VAL A 42 4.27 -14.24 -4.37
CA VAL A 42 4.35 -15.38 -3.44
C VAL A 42 3.62 -16.60 -4.00
N TYR A 43 2.36 -16.45 -4.43
CA TYR A 43 1.55 -17.61 -4.86
C TYR A 43 1.75 -17.99 -6.32
N ASP A 44 1.70 -17.00 -7.24
CA ASP A 44 1.68 -17.31 -8.68
C ASP A 44 3.08 -17.62 -9.21
N THR A 45 4.11 -16.89 -8.76
CA THR A 45 5.47 -17.00 -9.30
C THR A 45 6.51 -17.58 -8.33
N GLY A 46 6.26 -17.55 -7.02
CA GLY A 46 7.21 -18.01 -6.02
C GLY A 46 8.50 -17.18 -5.94
N LEU A 47 8.53 -15.97 -6.50
CA LEU A 47 9.70 -15.09 -6.52
C LEU A 47 10.08 -14.55 -5.15
N ALA A 48 9.12 -14.45 -4.25
CA ALA A 48 9.32 -13.92 -2.91
C ALA A 48 8.78 -14.86 -1.83
N LEU A 49 9.45 -14.90 -0.68
CA LEU A 49 8.95 -15.55 0.53
C LEU A 49 7.76 -14.80 1.11
N THR A 50 7.79 -13.50 1.03
CA THR A 50 6.72 -12.61 1.45
C THR A 50 6.84 -11.28 0.70
N ALA A 51 5.71 -10.62 0.53
CA ALA A 51 5.64 -9.29 -0.04
C ALA A 51 4.54 -8.48 0.67
N PHE A 52 4.80 -7.23 0.94
CA PHE A 52 3.90 -6.32 1.62
C PHE A 52 4.20 -4.87 1.25
N GLY A 53 3.32 -3.97 1.61
CA GLY A 53 3.53 -2.56 1.36
C GLY A 53 2.31 -1.72 1.72
N GLY A 54 2.28 -0.50 1.24
CA GLY A 54 1.18 0.42 1.41
C GLY A 54 1.56 1.87 1.21
N GLY A 55 0.58 2.74 1.29
CA GLY A 55 0.77 4.18 1.34
C GLY A 55 1.05 4.61 2.79
N ASN A 56 2.22 5.19 3.03
CA ASN A 56 2.51 5.86 4.30
C ASN A 56 1.91 7.28 4.25
N ILE A 57 0.59 7.36 4.43
CA ILE A 57 -0.17 8.61 4.34
C ILE A 57 -0.19 9.24 5.73
N VAL A 58 0.57 10.30 5.88
CA VAL A 58 0.77 11.05 7.13
C VAL A 58 0.66 12.56 6.84
N GLU A 59 0.82 13.41 7.85
CA GLU A 59 0.68 14.87 7.76
C GLU A 59 1.48 15.53 6.62
N HIS A 60 2.61 14.93 6.21
CA HIS A 60 3.46 15.45 5.14
C HIS A 60 3.58 14.45 3.98
N PRO A 61 3.89 14.93 2.74
CA PRO A 61 4.14 14.04 1.61
C PRO A 61 5.15 12.94 1.95
N ASN A 62 4.83 11.71 1.57
CA ASN A 62 5.60 10.53 1.93
C ASN A 62 5.65 9.53 0.76
N LEU A 63 5.81 8.26 1.03
CA LEU A 63 5.98 7.23 0.02
C LEU A 63 4.84 6.21 0.05
N PHE A 64 4.44 5.79 -1.13
CA PHE A 64 3.80 4.49 -1.33
C PHE A 64 4.91 3.49 -1.65
N TYR A 65 4.97 2.37 -0.95
CA TYR A 65 6.06 1.41 -1.11
C TYR A 65 5.54 -0.03 -1.16
N ALA A 66 6.32 -0.87 -1.81
CA ALA A 66 6.19 -2.31 -1.74
C ALA A 66 7.55 -2.94 -1.47
N VAL A 67 7.56 -3.93 -0.58
CA VAL A 67 8.75 -4.66 -0.14
C VAL A 67 8.56 -6.13 -0.46
N ALA A 68 9.58 -6.78 -0.98
CA ALA A 68 9.59 -8.22 -1.18
C ALA A 68 10.89 -8.84 -0.67
N ILE A 69 10.79 -9.92 0.11
CA ILE A 69 11.93 -10.73 0.52
C ILE A 69 12.14 -11.80 -0.54
N VAL A 70 13.30 -11.76 -1.19
CA VAL A 70 13.61 -12.63 -2.32
C VAL A 70 13.66 -14.10 -1.89
N GLN A 71 12.97 -14.96 -2.62
CA GLN A 71 13.02 -16.40 -2.42
C GLN A 71 14.40 -16.94 -2.85
N PRO A 72 15.04 -17.84 -2.07
CA PRO A 72 16.29 -18.49 -2.49
C PRO A 72 16.17 -19.15 -3.88
N GLY A 73 17.13 -18.88 -4.75
CA GLY A 73 17.12 -19.35 -6.14
C GLY A 73 16.66 -18.33 -7.17
N HIS A 74 16.11 -17.20 -6.73
CA HIS A 74 15.73 -16.08 -7.59
C HIS A 74 16.65 -14.87 -7.40
N THR A 75 16.65 -13.98 -8.37
CA THR A 75 17.45 -12.77 -8.36
C THR A 75 16.64 -11.56 -7.86
N THR A 76 17.34 -10.54 -7.36
CA THR A 76 16.73 -9.27 -6.98
C THR A 76 16.12 -8.54 -8.16
N GLU A 77 16.70 -8.72 -9.36
CA GLU A 77 16.24 -8.15 -10.62
C GLU A 77 14.87 -8.72 -11.04
N GLU A 78 14.70 -10.05 -10.96
CA GLU A 78 13.40 -10.70 -11.22
C GLU A 78 12.30 -10.17 -10.30
N VAL A 79 12.60 -10.07 -9.01
CA VAL A 79 11.65 -9.56 -8.00
C VAL A 79 11.35 -8.07 -8.23
N ALA A 80 12.36 -7.26 -8.55
CA ALA A 80 12.18 -5.85 -8.87
C ALA A 80 11.27 -5.66 -10.10
N GLN A 81 11.51 -6.40 -11.17
CA GLN A 81 10.67 -6.34 -12.37
C GLN A 81 9.24 -6.79 -12.11
N ALA A 82 9.04 -7.83 -11.29
CA ALA A 82 7.71 -8.28 -10.93
C ALA A 82 6.95 -7.24 -10.08
N LEU A 83 7.61 -6.60 -9.11
CA LEU A 83 7.02 -5.49 -8.34
C LEU A 83 6.64 -4.30 -9.24
N ILE A 84 7.57 -3.87 -10.09
CA ILE A 84 7.33 -2.79 -11.05
C ILE A 84 6.16 -3.13 -11.96
N GLY A 85 6.12 -4.36 -12.48
CA GLY A 85 5.05 -4.82 -13.36
C GLY A 85 3.66 -4.76 -12.71
N GLU A 86 3.54 -5.05 -11.41
CA GLU A 86 2.26 -4.93 -10.71
C GLU A 86 1.83 -3.46 -10.51
N PHE A 87 2.75 -2.53 -10.25
CA PHE A 87 2.44 -1.10 -10.23
C PHE A 87 2.04 -0.58 -11.61
N GLU A 88 2.72 -0.98 -12.68
CA GLU A 88 2.40 -0.59 -14.05
C GLU A 88 1.04 -1.16 -14.48
N ARG A 89 0.77 -2.41 -14.12
CA ARG A 89 -0.53 -3.02 -14.35
C ARG A 89 -1.64 -2.27 -13.60
N PHE A 90 -1.41 -1.95 -12.33
CA PHE A 90 -2.37 -1.20 -11.52
C PHE A 90 -2.65 0.21 -12.08
N ARG A 91 -1.63 0.84 -12.66
CA ARG A 91 -1.73 2.14 -13.34
C ARG A 91 -2.51 2.06 -14.66
N ASN A 92 -2.33 0.98 -15.43
CA ASN A 92 -2.84 0.87 -16.80
C ASN A 92 -4.19 0.17 -16.89
N GLU A 93 -4.48 -0.75 -15.99
CA GLU A 93 -5.71 -1.52 -15.94
C GLU A 93 -6.63 -1.02 -14.81
N PRO A 94 -7.94 -0.83 -15.07
CA PRO A 94 -8.87 -0.48 -14.02
C PRO A 94 -8.96 -1.60 -12.98
N VAL A 95 -9.19 -1.24 -11.73
CA VAL A 95 -9.52 -2.21 -10.69
C VAL A 95 -10.90 -2.80 -10.97
N SER A 96 -11.05 -4.08 -10.70
CA SER A 96 -12.36 -4.75 -10.85
C SER A 96 -13.32 -4.30 -9.74
N ASP A 97 -14.62 -4.33 -10.02
CA ASP A 97 -15.65 -4.03 -9.03
C ASP A 97 -15.52 -4.93 -7.79
N ARG A 98 -15.10 -6.18 -7.98
CA ARG A 98 -14.87 -7.14 -6.89
C ARG A 98 -13.73 -6.70 -5.98
N GLU A 99 -12.58 -6.28 -6.51
CA GLU A 99 -11.43 -5.79 -5.74
C GLU A 99 -11.79 -4.51 -4.99
N LEU A 100 -12.47 -3.59 -5.66
CA LEU A 100 -12.94 -2.36 -5.05
C LEU A 100 -13.93 -2.64 -3.92
N GLN A 101 -14.93 -3.50 -4.14
CA GLN A 101 -15.90 -3.85 -3.10
C GLN A 101 -15.24 -4.55 -1.91
N GLN A 102 -14.28 -5.45 -2.16
CA GLN A 102 -13.53 -6.10 -1.10
C GLN A 102 -12.75 -5.08 -0.26
N SER A 103 -12.07 -4.12 -0.89
CA SER A 103 -11.32 -3.07 -0.17
C SER A 103 -12.23 -2.15 0.63
N LYS A 104 -13.41 -1.78 0.09
CA LYS A 104 -14.43 -1.03 0.83
C LYS A 104 -14.95 -1.78 2.04
N ASN A 105 -15.19 -3.07 1.92
CA ASN A 105 -15.63 -3.91 3.04
C ASN A 105 -14.56 -4.02 4.13
N GLN A 106 -13.29 -4.15 3.74
CA GLN A 106 -12.17 -4.11 4.69
C GLN A 106 -12.09 -2.76 5.39
N PHE A 107 -12.19 -1.67 4.64
CA PHE A 107 -12.23 -0.33 5.22
C PHE A 107 -13.39 -0.18 6.21
N ALA A 108 -14.61 -0.56 5.83
CA ALA A 108 -15.79 -0.46 6.68
C ALA A 108 -15.61 -1.24 8.00
N ARG A 109 -15.05 -2.45 7.93
CA ARG A 109 -14.71 -3.22 9.13
C ARG A 109 -13.70 -2.47 10.00
N ASP A 110 -12.58 -2.02 9.42
CA ASP A 110 -11.52 -1.33 10.15
C ASP A 110 -12.02 0.00 10.73
N TYR A 111 -12.89 0.71 10.00
CA TYR A 111 -13.55 1.93 10.46
C TYR A 111 -14.39 1.71 11.70
N ILE A 112 -15.18 0.64 11.74
CA ILE A 112 -16.03 0.29 12.90
C ILE A 112 -15.15 -0.13 14.08
N THR A 113 -14.22 -1.09 13.86
CA THR A 113 -13.39 -1.65 14.93
C THR A 113 -12.42 -0.62 15.54
N SER A 114 -11.97 0.35 14.75
CA SER A 114 -11.11 1.44 15.25
C SER A 114 -11.84 2.49 16.09
N ARG A 115 -13.15 2.35 16.33
CA ARG A 115 -14.00 3.29 17.10
C ARG A 115 -14.79 2.60 18.22
N GLU A 116 -14.38 1.42 18.64
CA GLU A 116 -15.09 0.69 19.71
C GLU A 116 -14.88 1.31 21.09
N THR A 117 -13.66 1.75 21.39
CA THR A 117 -13.33 2.32 22.71
C THR A 117 -13.41 3.85 22.72
N ASN A 118 -13.60 4.44 23.90
CA ASN A 118 -13.57 5.90 24.07
C ASN A 118 -12.22 6.51 23.66
N GLN A 119 -11.11 5.82 23.93
CA GLN A 119 -9.78 6.26 23.51
C GLN A 119 -9.66 6.33 21.98
N GLN A 120 -10.12 5.30 21.28
CA GLN A 120 -10.11 5.27 19.83
C GLN A 120 -10.98 6.37 19.21
N LYS A 121 -12.18 6.60 19.78
CA LYS A 121 -13.05 7.71 19.37
C LYS A 121 -12.39 9.07 19.56
N ALA A 122 -11.78 9.28 20.74
CA ALA A 122 -11.06 10.51 21.04
C ALA A 122 -9.87 10.74 20.09
N SER A 123 -9.09 9.70 19.81
CA SER A 123 -7.98 9.78 18.85
C SER A 123 -8.46 10.13 17.44
N HIS A 124 -9.57 9.54 17.00
CA HIS A 124 -10.14 9.83 15.68
C HIS A 124 -10.64 11.28 15.57
N LEU A 125 -11.35 11.77 16.58
CA LEU A 125 -11.79 13.18 16.63
C LEU A 125 -10.61 14.15 16.68
N ALA A 126 -9.57 13.81 17.48
CA ALA A 126 -8.34 14.60 17.54
C ALA A 126 -7.62 14.65 16.18
N HIS A 127 -7.54 13.51 15.49
CA HIS A 127 -6.98 13.44 14.15
C HIS A 127 -7.73 14.36 13.15
N ALA A 128 -9.07 14.30 13.16
CA ALA A 128 -9.89 15.17 12.32
C ALA A 128 -9.64 16.66 12.57
N VAL A 129 -9.49 17.06 13.86
CA VAL A 129 -9.19 18.45 14.20
C VAL A 129 -7.77 18.86 13.82
N VAL A 130 -6.78 18.00 14.07
CA VAL A 130 -5.36 18.33 13.84
C VAL A 130 -5.03 18.33 12.36
N ILE A 131 -5.44 17.30 11.62
CA ILE A 131 -5.07 17.09 10.22
C ILE A 131 -6.00 17.85 9.28
N HIS A 132 -7.32 17.72 9.47
CA HIS A 132 -8.31 18.32 8.58
C HIS A 132 -8.81 19.70 9.07
N GLN A 133 -8.45 20.11 10.30
CA GLN A 133 -8.91 21.35 10.93
C GLN A 133 -10.45 21.48 11.02
N ASP A 134 -11.15 20.35 10.91
CA ASP A 134 -12.61 20.29 11.00
C ASP A 134 -13.05 18.95 11.58
N VAL A 135 -13.61 18.96 12.81
CA VAL A 135 -14.08 17.75 13.48
C VAL A 135 -15.17 17.01 12.70
N ARG A 136 -15.92 17.70 11.84
CA ARG A 136 -17.00 17.09 11.05
C ARG A 136 -16.47 16.12 9.98
N THR A 137 -15.21 16.22 9.60
CA THR A 137 -14.59 15.28 8.66
C THR A 137 -14.56 13.86 9.20
N ALA A 138 -14.52 13.70 10.53
CA ALA A 138 -14.55 12.39 11.17
C ALA A 138 -15.79 11.56 10.80
N ASP A 139 -16.93 12.19 10.63
CA ASP A 139 -18.18 11.51 10.27
C ASP A 139 -18.30 11.30 8.74
N GLY A 140 -17.69 12.18 7.94
CA GLY A 140 -17.77 12.15 6.47
C GLY A 140 -16.87 11.11 5.80
N GLU A 141 -15.83 10.63 6.46
CA GLU A 141 -14.85 9.69 5.87
C GLU A 141 -15.50 8.40 5.34
N PHE A 142 -16.47 7.87 6.07
CA PHE A 142 -17.15 6.63 5.69
C PHE A 142 -17.84 6.76 4.32
N ASP A 143 -18.56 7.85 4.11
CA ASP A 143 -19.25 8.11 2.85
C ASP A 143 -18.28 8.33 1.70
N ILE A 144 -17.16 9.03 1.96
CA ILE A 144 -16.11 9.23 0.95
C ILE A 144 -15.56 7.88 0.50
N PHE A 145 -15.15 7.01 1.42
CA PHE A 145 -14.60 5.70 1.08
C PHE A 145 -15.61 4.78 0.39
N THR A 146 -16.85 4.76 0.86
CA THR A 146 -17.89 3.92 0.25
C THR A 146 -18.34 4.43 -1.11
N GLY A 147 -18.22 5.74 -1.36
CA GLY A 147 -18.50 6.38 -2.65
C GLY A 147 -17.43 6.21 -3.72
N MET A 148 -16.20 5.75 -3.38
CA MET A 148 -15.11 5.60 -4.33
C MET A 148 -15.47 4.72 -5.53
N THR A 149 -14.95 5.10 -6.70
CA THR A 149 -15.13 4.38 -7.96
C THR A 149 -13.81 3.78 -8.45
N PRO A 150 -13.84 2.78 -9.36
CA PRO A 150 -12.61 2.29 -10.00
C PRO A 150 -11.81 3.40 -10.71
N ALA A 151 -12.51 4.41 -11.25
CA ALA A 151 -11.88 5.54 -11.93
C ALA A 151 -11.08 6.43 -10.96
N ASP A 152 -11.55 6.62 -9.72
CA ASP A 152 -10.82 7.39 -8.71
C ASP A 152 -9.50 6.70 -8.35
N VAL A 153 -9.53 5.39 -8.14
CA VAL A 153 -8.35 4.59 -7.84
C VAL A 153 -7.36 4.59 -9.01
N GLN A 154 -7.85 4.44 -10.25
CA GLN A 154 -6.99 4.48 -11.43
C GLN A 154 -6.39 5.86 -11.67
N ARG A 155 -7.14 6.93 -11.39
CA ARG A 155 -6.63 8.30 -11.51
C ARG A 155 -5.41 8.51 -10.61
N VAL A 156 -5.48 8.17 -9.33
CA VAL A 156 -4.33 8.32 -8.43
C VAL A 156 -3.17 7.39 -8.80
N ALA A 157 -3.45 6.17 -9.26
CA ALA A 157 -2.41 5.28 -9.75
C ALA A 157 -1.64 5.90 -10.94
N ARG A 158 -2.33 6.53 -11.88
CA ARG A 158 -1.71 7.23 -13.01
C ARG A 158 -0.95 8.49 -12.59
N THR A 159 -1.43 9.19 -11.57
CA THR A 159 -0.81 10.42 -11.06
C THR A 159 0.49 10.13 -10.32
N TYR A 160 0.49 9.13 -9.45
CA TYR A 160 1.58 8.92 -8.49
C TYR A 160 2.54 7.79 -8.88
N PHE A 161 2.08 6.69 -9.53
CA PHE A 161 2.95 5.56 -9.84
C PHE A 161 3.60 5.71 -11.23
N THR A 162 4.35 6.79 -11.40
CA THR A 162 5.01 7.10 -12.69
C THR A 162 6.43 6.56 -12.74
N PRO A 163 6.91 6.11 -13.91
CA PRO A 163 8.29 5.63 -14.04
C PRO A 163 9.35 6.65 -13.62
N ASP A 164 9.08 7.94 -13.84
CA ASP A 164 10.03 9.03 -13.60
C ASP A 164 10.28 9.32 -12.11
N THR A 165 9.31 8.99 -11.26
CA THR A 165 9.39 9.22 -9.80
C THR A 165 9.69 7.94 -9.01
N ARG A 166 9.80 6.81 -9.70
CA ARG A 166 10.01 5.51 -9.10
C ARG A 166 11.38 5.39 -8.45
N LEU A 167 11.41 4.96 -7.20
CA LEU A 167 12.61 4.54 -6.49
C LEU A 167 12.66 3.01 -6.43
N VAL A 168 13.79 2.43 -6.80
CA VAL A 168 14.07 0.99 -6.60
C VAL A 168 15.28 0.86 -5.71
N MET A 169 15.16 0.10 -4.62
CA MET A 169 16.26 -0.14 -3.69
C MET A 169 16.41 -1.65 -3.47
N THR A 170 17.65 -2.12 -3.57
CA THR A 170 18.03 -3.51 -3.27
C THR A 170 18.89 -3.53 -2.02
N ILE A 171 18.49 -4.32 -1.04
CA ILE A 171 19.23 -4.54 0.21
C ILE A 171 19.83 -5.94 0.13
N LEU A 172 21.16 -6.01 0.08
CA LEU A 172 21.89 -7.28 0.01
C LEU A 172 22.46 -7.65 1.38
N PRO A 173 22.52 -8.95 1.70
CA PRO A 173 23.25 -9.42 2.87
C PRO A 173 24.71 -9.03 2.80
N LYS A 174 25.30 -8.64 3.92
CA LYS A 174 26.74 -8.39 3.99
C LYS A 174 27.50 -9.69 3.71
N ALA A 175 28.42 -9.66 2.75
CA ALA A 175 29.29 -10.80 2.47
C ALA A 175 30.04 -11.23 3.73
N GLY A 176 29.95 -12.50 4.11
CA GLY A 176 30.63 -13.06 5.29
C GLY A 176 29.79 -13.22 6.55
N ALA A 177 28.48 -13.00 6.53
CA ALA A 177 27.58 -13.20 7.67
C ALA A 177 27.22 -14.69 7.95
N ASN A 178 27.85 -15.64 7.28
CA ASN A 178 27.73 -17.07 7.61
C ASN A 178 28.61 -17.38 8.86
N ARG A 179 28.19 -16.91 10.04
CA ARG A 179 28.70 -17.48 11.28
C ARG A 179 28.00 -18.84 11.46
N SER A 180 28.76 -19.91 11.18
CA SER A 180 28.44 -21.26 11.64
C SER A 180 28.05 -21.20 13.12
N VAL A 181 26.77 -21.43 13.39
CA VAL A 181 26.34 -21.83 14.72
C VAL A 181 26.93 -23.25 14.94
N ARG A 182 27.92 -23.32 15.79
CA ARG A 182 28.39 -24.57 16.38
C ARG A 182 27.51 -24.89 17.57
#